data_c426cbe8a62fc597e6424ddf916f0aac
#
_entry.id   c426cbe8a62fc597e6424ddf916f0aac
#
_cell.length_a   1.000
_cell.length_b   1.000
_cell.length_c   1.000
_cell.angle_alpha   90.00
_cell.angle_beta   90.00
_cell.angle_gamma   90.00
#
_symmetry.space_group_name_H-M   'P 1'
#
loop_
_entity.id
_entity.type
_entity.pdbx_description
1 polymer ?
#
loop_
_entity_poly.entity_id
_entity_poly.type
_entity_poly.pdbx_seq_one_letter_code
_entity_poly.pdbx_strand_id
1 'polypeptide(L)'
;MQEETTTLANKVCERIVNDIITGTIAQGQKLNEPELARIHGISHGPLREAMSRLEAMRLITRTPNVGARVITLSYEEVLEIYQIRETLEGLAAKLAAQAMSADEKSNLRLLLNSHRKHILDTQGQSYFQQEGDVDFHYCIIQGSKNQRLIDMLAGDLYQ
;
A
#
# COMPACT_ATOMS: atom_id res chain seq x y z
N MET A 1 -24.67 -1.13 5.94
CA MET A 1 -23.41 -0.38 5.83
C MET A 1 -22.99 -0.07 7.27
N GLN A 2 -22.13 -0.93 7.85
CA GLN A 2 -21.56 -0.66 9.17
C GLN A 2 -20.40 0.30 8.94
N GLU A 3 -20.48 1.50 9.47
CA GLU A 3 -19.31 2.34 9.67
C GLU A 3 -18.32 1.56 10.53
N GLU A 4 -17.26 1.03 9.94
CA GLU A 4 -16.11 0.55 10.68
C GLU A 4 -15.58 1.74 11.49
N THR A 5 -15.84 1.72 12.80
CA THR A 5 -15.28 2.68 13.74
C THR A 5 -13.76 2.49 13.70
N THR A 6 -13.09 3.25 12.84
CA THR A 6 -11.63 3.20 12.69
C THR A 6 -10.99 3.44 14.06
N THR A 7 -10.36 2.41 14.62
CA THR A 7 -9.74 2.50 15.94
C THR A 7 -8.60 3.51 15.93
N LEU A 8 -8.28 4.06 17.10
CA LEU A 8 -7.14 4.98 17.23
C LEU A 8 -5.83 4.33 16.77
N ALA A 9 -5.68 3.03 17.00
CA ALA A 9 -4.54 2.24 16.51
C ALA A 9 -4.48 2.20 14.97
N ASN A 10 -5.62 2.04 14.29
CA ASN A 10 -5.69 2.07 12.83
C ASN A 10 -5.23 3.43 12.28
N LYS A 11 -5.80 4.52 12.81
CA LYS A 11 -5.45 5.88 12.37
C LYS A 11 -3.95 6.17 12.51
N VAL A 12 -3.35 5.69 13.60
CA VAL A 12 -1.91 5.87 13.82
C VAL A 12 -1.10 4.98 12.91
N CYS A 13 -1.52 3.73 12.69
CA CYS A 13 -0.89 2.83 11.73
C CYS A 13 -0.86 3.46 10.33
N GLU A 14 -2.02 3.91 9.82
CA GLU A 14 -2.15 4.57 8.52
C GLU A 14 -1.25 5.81 8.38
N ARG A 15 -1.14 6.63 9.42
CA ARG A 15 -0.24 7.79 9.41
C ARG A 15 1.22 7.39 9.30
N ILE A 16 1.65 6.40 10.11
CA ILE A 16 3.04 5.91 10.07
C ILE A 16 3.33 5.26 8.72
N VAL A 17 2.40 4.50 8.14
CA VAL A 17 2.52 3.96 6.77
C VAL A 17 2.75 5.10 5.78
N ASN A 18 1.92 6.13 5.82
CA ASN A 18 2.07 7.29 4.94
C ASN A 18 3.43 7.99 5.12
N ASP A 19 3.89 8.16 6.36
CA ASP A 19 5.18 8.78 6.67
C ASP A 19 6.36 7.95 6.15
N ILE A 20 6.24 6.61 6.14
CA ILE A 20 7.23 5.71 5.56
C ILE A 20 7.21 5.81 4.02
N ILE A 21 6.04 5.76 3.40
CA ILE A 21 5.89 5.82 1.93
C ILE A 21 6.38 7.17 1.38
N THR A 22 6.07 8.27 2.06
CA THR A 22 6.51 9.61 1.65
C THR A 22 7.97 9.91 2.00
N GLY A 23 8.66 9.00 2.71
CA GLY A 23 10.05 9.18 3.13
C GLY A 23 10.23 10.12 4.32
N THR A 24 9.16 10.60 4.95
CA THR A 24 9.21 11.38 6.19
C THR A 24 9.89 10.57 7.31
N ILE A 25 9.60 9.26 7.34
CA ILE A 25 10.34 8.27 8.12
C ILE A 25 11.17 7.46 7.13
N ALA A 26 12.50 7.60 7.22
CA ALA A 26 13.40 6.99 6.26
C ALA A 26 13.50 5.45 6.43
N GLN A 27 13.84 4.77 5.34
CA GLN A 27 14.21 3.34 5.39
C GLN A 27 15.38 3.13 6.36
N GLY A 28 15.32 2.05 7.12
CA GLY A 28 16.31 1.73 8.15
C GLY A 28 16.25 2.63 9.40
N GLN A 29 15.38 3.63 9.44
CA GLN A 29 15.25 4.51 10.60
C GLN A 29 14.72 3.77 11.82
N LYS A 30 15.32 3.99 12.98
CA LYS A 30 14.82 3.48 14.25
C LYS A 30 13.57 4.26 14.67
N LEU A 31 12.52 3.53 15.04
CA LEU A 31 11.28 4.09 15.55
C LEU A 31 11.36 4.24 17.06
N ASN A 32 11.20 5.46 17.55
CA ASN A 32 11.14 5.77 18.97
C ASN A 32 9.69 5.72 19.45
N GLU A 33 9.25 4.56 19.98
CA GLU A 33 7.86 4.37 20.43
C GLU A 33 7.37 5.43 21.42
N PRO A 34 8.13 5.84 22.48
CA PRO A 34 7.74 6.95 23.35
C PRO A 34 7.51 8.27 22.62
N GLU A 35 8.33 8.58 21.65
CA GLU A 35 8.20 9.81 20.85
C GLU A 35 7.01 9.74 19.90
N LEU A 36 6.78 8.60 19.23
CA LEU A 36 5.62 8.38 18.40
C LEU A 36 4.32 8.50 19.23
N ALA A 37 4.27 7.93 20.42
CA ALA A 37 3.14 8.09 21.34
C ALA A 37 2.85 9.57 21.64
N ARG A 38 3.89 10.34 21.90
CA ARG A 38 3.81 11.79 22.16
C ARG A 38 3.34 12.57 20.92
N ILE A 39 3.91 12.31 19.76
CA ILE A 39 3.57 12.98 18.48
C ILE A 39 2.10 12.73 18.13
N HIS A 40 1.64 11.49 18.26
CA HIS A 40 0.27 11.12 17.91
C HIS A 40 -0.75 11.33 19.05
N GLY A 41 -0.29 11.79 20.23
CA GLY A 41 -1.17 12.05 21.39
C GLY A 41 -1.91 10.81 21.90
N ILE A 42 -1.27 9.64 21.86
CA ILE A 42 -1.86 8.34 22.24
C ILE A 42 -1.09 7.68 23.37
N SER A 43 -1.77 6.77 24.06
CA SER A 43 -1.13 5.91 25.05
C SER A 43 -0.36 4.75 24.38
N HIS A 44 0.46 4.07 25.19
CA HIS A 44 1.29 2.95 24.70
C HIS A 44 0.48 1.75 24.15
N GLY A 45 -0.77 1.55 24.62
CA GLY A 45 -1.61 0.44 24.16
C GLY A 45 -1.93 0.51 22.66
N PRO A 46 -2.64 1.56 22.20
CA PRO A 46 -2.93 1.78 20.77
C PRO A 46 -1.67 1.85 19.91
N LEU A 47 -0.58 2.44 20.40
CA LEU A 47 0.67 2.48 19.66
C LEU A 47 1.25 1.07 19.46
N ARG A 48 1.27 0.24 20.52
CA ARG A 48 1.77 -1.15 20.41
C ARG A 48 0.97 -1.97 19.41
N GLU A 49 -0.35 -1.76 19.36
CA GLU A 49 -1.23 -2.39 18.38
C GLU A 49 -0.87 -1.90 16.94
N ALA A 50 -0.71 -0.60 16.74
CA ALA A 50 -0.26 -0.04 15.46
C ALA A 50 1.10 -0.62 15.03
N MET A 51 2.07 -0.67 15.95
CA MET A 51 3.39 -1.26 15.68
C MET A 51 3.31 -2.75 15.32
N SER A 52 2.42 -3.51 15.95
CA SER A 52 2.22 -4.93 15.60
C SER A 52 1.61 -5.10 14.20
N ARG A 53 0.75 -4.18 13.78
CA ARG A 53 0.21 -4.15 12.40
C ARG A 53 1.27 -3.80 11.38
N LEU A 54 2.10 -2.78 11.64
CA LEU A 54 3.23 -2.40 10.78
C LEU A 54 4.22 -3.55 10.61
N GLU A 55 4.46 -4.33 11.67
CA GLU A 55 5.30 -5.52 11.61
C GLU A 55 4.64 -6.65 10.80
N ALA A 56 3.34 -6.87 10.96
CA ALA A 56 2.57 -7.82 10.16
C ALA A 56 2.55 -7.43 8.66
N MET A 57 2.54 -6.13 8.37
CA MET A 57 2.68 -5.57 7.01
C MET A 57 4.12 -5.61 6.49
N ARG A 58 5.09 -6.11 7.27
CA ARG A 58 6.51 -6.13 6.94
C ARG A 58 7.13 -4.75 6.63
N LEU A 59 6.53 -3.69 7.13
CA LEU A 59 7.06 -2.33 6.99
C LEU A 59 8.14 -2.02 8.03
N ILE A 60 8.12 -2.74 9.15
CA ILE A 60 9.10 -2.63 10.22
C ILE A 60 9.56 -4.00 10.70
N THR A 61 10.73 -4.03 11.30
CA THR A 61 11.23 -5.17 12.08
C THR A 61 11.32 -4.78 13.55
N ARG A 62 10.97 -5.68 14.46
CA ARG A 62 11.12 -5.49 15.92
C ARG A 62 12.11 -6.49 16.46
N THR A 63 13.14 -5.98 17.10
CA THR A 63 14.16 -6.81 17.76
C THR A 63 14.06 -6.62 19.27
N PRO A 64 13.92 -7.71 20.06
CA PRO A 64 13.87 -7.62 21.51
C PRO A 64 15.06 -6.82 22.05
N ASN A 65 14.79 -5.91 22.99
CA ASN A 65 15.75 -5.01 23.62
C ASN A 65 16.45 -3.99 22.71
N VAL A 66 16.21 -4.02 21.40
CA VAL A 66 16.78 -3.05 20.42
C VAL A 66 15.73 -2.05 19.98
N GLY A 67 14.47 -2.51 19.85
CA GLY A 67 13.32 -1.71 19.41
C GLY A 67 12.89 -2.01 17.98
N ALA A 68 12.11 -1.09 17.40
CA ALA A 68 11.59 -1.19 16.06
C ALA A 68 12.42 -0.35 15.07
N ARG A 69 12.50 -0.83 13.82
CA ARG A 69 13.17 -0.15 12.72
C ARG A 69 12.40 -0.35 11.41
N VAL A 70 12.31 0.69 10.61
CA VAL A 70 11.75 0.57 9.23
C VAL A 70 12.63 -0.37 8.43
N ILE A 71 12.03 -1.23 7.61
CA ILE A 71 12.76 -2.15 6.75
C ILE A 71 13.62 -1.35 5.74
N THR A 72 14.65 -2.02 5.27
CA THR A 72 15.46 -1.54 4.14
C THR A 72 15.42 -2.65 3.11
N LEU A 73 14.91 -2.34 1.91
CA LEU A 73 14.93 -3.31 0.82
C LEU A 73 16.24 -3.15 0.04
N SER A 74 16.91 -4.25 -0.19
CA SER A 74 18.03 -4.32 -1.14
C SER A 74 17.50 -4.24 -2.58
N TYR A 75 18.40 -3.93 -3.52
CA TYR A 75 18.04 -3.93 -4.93
C TYR A 75 17.54 -5.31 -5.40
N GLU A 76 18.18 -6.37 -4.92
CA GLU A 76 17.83 -7.74 -5.21
C GLU A 76 16.41 -8.09 -4.72
N GLU A 77 16.06 -7.72 -3.49
CA GLU A 77 14.72 -7.94 -2.94
C GLU A 77 13.65 -7.18 -3.73
N VAL A 78 13.93 -5.94 -4.12
CA VAL A 78 13.03 -5.17 -4.99
C VAL A 78 12.84 -5.87 -6.34
N LEU A 79 13.91 -6.35 -6.95
CA LEU A 79 13.85 -7.08 -8.22
C LEU A 79 13.00 -8.37 -8.10
N GLU A 80 13.18 -9.15 -7.03
CA GLU A 80 12.39 -10.35 -6.76
C GLU A 80 10.89 -10.03 -6.63
N ILE A 81 10.55 -8.95 -5.92
CA ILE A 81 9.16 -8.49 -5.79
C ILE A 81 8.59 -8.16 -7.18
N TYR A 82 9.31 -7.42 -8.01
CA TYR A 82 8.84 -7.07 -9.35
C TYR A 82 8.65 -8.28 -10.28
N GLN A 83 9.52 -9.28 -10.19
CA GLN A 83 9.38 -10.53 -10.96
C GLN A 83 8.11 -11.31 -10.60
N ILE A 84 7.79 -11.35 -9.31
CA ILE A 84 6.55 -11.97 -8.81
C ILE A 84 5.34 -11.17 -9.28
N ARG A 85 5.37 -9.84 -9.12
CA ARG A 85 4.30 -8.94 -9.53
C ARG A 85 4.01 -9.05 -11.01
N GLU A 86 5.02 -9.02 -11.87
CA GLU A 86 4.87 -9.18 -13.32
C GLU A 86 4.05 -10.41 -13.67
N THR A 87 4.35 -11.55 -13.03
CA THR A 87 3.65 -12.81 -13.26
C THR A 87 2.20 -12.76 -12.78
N LEU A 88 1.97 -12.28 -11.55
CA LEU A 88 0.66 -12.26 -10.93
C LEU A 88 -0.24 -11.18 -11.55
N GLU A 89 0.27 -10.01 -11.84
CA GLU A 89 -0.48 -8.92 -12.49
C GLU A 89 -0.83 -9.30 -13.94
N GLY A 90 0.07 -9.97 -14.66
CA GLY A 90 -0.21 -10.51 -15.97
C GLY A 90 -1.35 -11.53 -15.96
N LEU A 91 -1.38 -12.42 -14.95
CA LEU A 91 -2.50 -13.33 -14.74
C LEU A 91 -3.79 -12.58 -14.39
N ALA A 92 -3.72 -11.57 -13.51
CA ALA A 92 -4.88 -10.75 -13.15
C ALA A 92 -5.46 -10.05 -14.38
N ALA A 93 -4.64 -9.44 -15.23
CA ALA A 93 -5.06 -8.78 -16.45
C ALA A 93 -5.73 -9.76 -17.43
N LYS A 94 -5.15 -10.95 -17.61
CA LYS A 94 -5.74 -12.00 -18.44
C LYS A 94 -7.13 -12.41 -17.96
N LEU A 95 -7.29 -12.66 -16.66
CA LEU A 95 -8.58 -13.06 -16.07
C LEU A 95 -9.58 -11.90 -16.11
N ALA A 96 -9.16 -10.67 -15.81
CA ALA A 96 -10.00 -9.48 -15.90
C ALA A 96 -10.53 -9.23 -17.31
N ALA A 97 -9.70 -9.43 -18.33
CA ALA A 97 -10.14 -9.29 -19.72
C ALA A 97 -11.31 -10.24 -20.07
N GLN A 98 -11.37 -11.42 -19.42
CA GLN A 98 -12.41 -12.42 -19.62
C GLN A 98 -13.63 -12.20 -18.71
N ALA A 99 -13.40 -11.78 -17.45
CA ALA A 99 -14.41 -11.76 -16.40
C ALA A 99 -15.12 -10.41 -16.22
N MET A 100 -14.47 -9.29 -16.59
CA MET A 100 -15.04 -7.96 -16.42
C MET A 100 -16.23 -7.74 -17.36
N SER A 101 -17.30 -7.16 -16.80
CA SER A 101 -18.46 -6.68 -17.55
C SER A 101 -18.10 -5.49 -18.46
N ALA A 102 -19.02 -5.14 -19.35
CA ALA A 102 -18.86 -3.95 -20.20
C ALA A 102 -18.76 -2.65 -19.39
N ASP A 103 -19.54 -2.56 -18.29
CA ASP A 103 -19.54 -1.38 -17.42
C ASP A 103 -18.21 -1.25 -16.64
N GLU A 104 -17.68 -2.36 -16.10
CA GLU A 104 -16.37 -2.37 -15.43
C GLU A 104 -15.24 -1.96 -16.38
N LYS A 105 -15.28 -2.45 -17.63
CA LYS A 105 -14.31 -2.05 -18.67
C LYS A 105 -14.46 -0.58 -19.06
N SER A 106 -15.70 -0.06 -19.08
CA SER A 106 -15.95 1.37 -19.33
C SER A 106 -15.39 2.24 -18.21
N ASN A 107 -15.61 1.85 -16.95
CA ASN A 107 -15.06 2.55 -15.80
C ASN A 107 -13.52 2.56 -15.80
N LEU A 108 -12.89 1.44 -16.15
CA LEU A 108 -11.44 1.36 -16.29
C LEU A 108 -10.89 2.34 -17.35
N ARG A 109 -11.62 2.50 -18.47
CA ARG A 109 -11.26 3.52 -19.49
C ARG A 109 -11.40 4.95 -18.99
N LEU A 110 -12.42 5.22 -18.17
CA LEU A 110 -12.58 6.55 -17.55
C LEU A 110 -11.43 6.86 -16.59
N LEU A 111 -11.03 5.90 -15.75
CA LEU A 111 -9.87 6.04 -14.88
C LEU A 111 -8.60 6.35 -15.68
N LEU A 112 -8.34 5.58 -16.73
CA LEU A 112 -7.17 5.79 -17.59
C LEU A 112 -7.16 7.17 -18.26
N ASN A 113 -8.31 7.64 -18.74
CA ASN A 113 -8.45 8.95 -19.34
C ASN A 113 -8.25 10.09 -18.32
N SER A 114 -8.78 9.93 -17.10
CA SER A 114 -8.56 10.87 -16.00
C SER A 114 -7.09 10.96 -15.64
N HIS A 115 -6.42 9.82 -15.50
CA HIS A 115 -4.98 9.75 -15.22
C HIS A 115 -4.16 10.43 -16.33
N ARG A 116 -4.44 10.10 -17.61
CA ARG A 116 -3.78 10.75 -18.74
C ARG A 116 -3.93 12.26 -18.74
N LYS A 117 -5.17 12.75 -18.47
CA LYS A 117 -5.43 14.19 -18.38
C LYS A 117 -4.59 14.82 -17.28
N HIS A 118 -4.57 14.23 -16.10
CA HIS A 118 -3.81 14.75 -14.96
C HIS A 118 -2.29 14.81 -15.25
N ILE A 119 -1.72 13.77 -15.87
CA ILE A 119 -0.30 13.78 -16.29
C ILE A 119 -0.02 14.94 -17.26
N LEU A 120 -0.91 15.19 -18.20
CA LEU A 120 -0.76 16.30 -19.15
C LEU A 120 -0.87 17.67 -18.46
N ASP A 121 -1.85 17.83 -17.56
CA ASP A 121 -2.10 19.08 -16.85
C ASP A 121 -0.93 19.44 -15.89
N THR A 122 -0.26 18.43 -15.34
CA THR A 122 0.87 18.60 -14.41
C THR A 122 2.24 18.49 -15.09
N GLN A 123 2.28 18.38 -16.42
CA GLN A 123 3.52 18.22 -17.19
C GLN A 123 4.40 17.07 -16.70
N GLY A 124 3.77 15.99 -16.20
CA GLY A 124 4.43 14.80 -15.68
C GLY A 124 4.98 14.91 -14.26
N GLN A 125 4.87 16.06 -13.60
CA GLN A 125 5.44 16.25 -12.25
C GLN A 125 4.76 15.39 -11.18
N SER A 126 3.51 14.98 -11.40
CA SER A 126 2.75 14.15 -10.46
C SER A 126 2.73 12.66 -10.85
N TYR A 127 3.53 12.23 -11.81
CA TYR A 127 3.57 10.83 -12.24
C TYR A 127 3.90 9.85 -11.10
N PHE A 128 4.70 10.29 -10.14
CA PHE A 128 5.14 9.45 -9.01
C PHE A 128 4.30 9.63 -7.72
N GLN A 129 3.28 10.48 -7.72
CA GLN A 129 2.53 10.82 -6.51
C GLN A 129 1.05 10.41 -6.56
N GLN A 130 0.66 9.54 -7.53
CA GLN A 130 -0.77 9.41 -7.82
C GLN A 130 -1.44 8.16 -7.27
N GLU A 131 -2.54 8.44 -6.56
CA GLU A 131 -3.60 7.48 -6.24
C GLU A 131 -4.17 6.79 -7.50
N GLY A 132 -4.21 7.48 -8.66
CA GLY A 132 -4.83 6.99 -9.89
C GLY A 132 -4.14 5.77 -10.53
N ASP A 133 -2.83 5.60 -10.38
CA ASP A 133 -2.13 4.42 -10.90
C ASP A 133 -2.44 3.19 -10.05
N VAL A 134 -2.48 3.36 -8.75
CA VAL A 134 -2.91 2.32 -7.79
C VAL A 134 -4.36 1.93 -8.08
N ASP A 135 -5.24 2.89 -8.32
CA ASP A 135 -6.66 2.63 -8.63
C ASP A 135 -6.83 1.83 -9.93
N PHE A 136 -6.05 2.15 -10.97
CA PHE A 136 -6.10 1.44 -12.25
C PHE A 136 -5.65 -0.02 -12.10
N HIS A 137 -4.50 -0.27 -11.51
CA HIS A 137 -3.99 -1.61 -11.26
C HIS A 137 -4.92 -2.39 -10.32
N TYR A 138 -5.39 -1.75 -9.26
CA TYR A 138 -6.33 -2.34 -8.32
C TYR A 138 -7.65 -2.76 -9.01
N CYS A 139 -8.20 -1.93 -9.90
CA CYS A 139 -9.39 -2.27 -10.68
C CYS A 139 -9.18 -3.50 -11.56
N ILE A 140 -8.00 -3.66 -12.16
CA ILE A 140 -7.66 -4.85 -12.95
C ILE A 140 -7.59 -6.09 -12.05
N ILE A 141 -6.92 -5.97 -10.90
CA ILE A 141 -6.78 -7.07 -9.94
C ILE A 141 -8.15 -7.53 -9.44
N GLN A 142 -9.01 -6.59 -9.03
CA GLN A 142 -10.39 -6.87 -8.62
C GLN A 142 -11.24 -7.44 -9.78
N GLY A 143 -11.02 -6.93 -10.98
CA GLY A 143 -11.65 -7.37 -12.21
C GLY A 143 -11.32 -8.81 -12.60
N SER A 144 -10.23 -9.37 -12.09
CA SER A 144 -9.86 -10.77 -12.28
C SER A 144 -10.87 -11.75 -11.67
N LYS A 145 -11.64 -11.30 -10.68
CA LYS A 145 -12.60 -12.11 -9.88
C LYS A 145 -11.97 -13.35 -9.22
N ASN A 146 -10.65 -13.42 -9.17
CA ASN A 146 -9.90 -14.47 -8.50
C ASN A 146 -9.52 -14.01 -7.10
N GLN A 147 -10.32 -14.40 -6.09
CA GLN A 147 -10.13 -13.92 -4.72
C GLN A 147 -8.73 -14.24 -4.16
N ARG A 148 -8.18 -15.42 -4.48
CA ARG A 148 -6.82 -15.77 -4.03
C ARG A 148 -5.74 -14.85 -4.60
N LEU A 149 -5.87 -14.52 -5.89
CA LEU A 149 -4.96 -13.60 -6.54
C LEU A 149 -5.11 -12.18 -5.97
N ILE A 150 -6.34 -11.76 -5.70
CA ILE A 150 -6.63 -10.47 -5.07
C ILE A 150 -5.98 -10.40 -3.69
N ASP A 151 -6.17 -11.42 -2.84
CA ASP A 151 -5.61 -11.46 -1.49
C ASP A 151 -4.06 -11.41 -1.52
N MET A 152 -3.43 -12.12 -2.45
CA MET A 152 -1.97 -12.11 -2.60
C MET A 152 -1.43 -10.76 -3.06
N LEU A 153 -2.07 -10.14 -4.05
CA LEU A 153 -1.62 -8.86 -4.58
C LEU A 153 -1.98 -7.68 -3.66
N ALA A 154 -3.16 -7.67 -3.05
CA ALA A 154 -3.58 -6.59 -2.16
C ALA A 154 -2.91 -6.65 -0.78
N GLY A 155 -2.42 -7.82 -0.34
CA GLY A 155 -1.79 -8.02 0.96
C GLY A 155 -0.31 -7.66 0.99
N ASP A 156 0.52 -8.52 0.37
CA ASP A 156 1.97 -8.49 0.56
C ASP A 156 2.75 -7.71 -0.51
N LEU A 157 2.15 -7.42 -1.66
CA LEU A 157 2.88 -6.93 -2.84
C LEU A 157 2.57 -5.48 -3.24
N TYR A 158 1.53 -4.86 -2.65
CA TYR A 158 1.15 -3.45 -2.88
C TYR A 158 1.35 -2.58 -1.62
N GLN A 159 1.88 -3.13 -0.56
CA GLN A 159 2.32 -2.42 0.64
C GLN A 159 3.84 -2.21 0.57
#